data_fdceb00e2ccde8304c819d681c33b78c
#
_entry.id   fdceb00e2ccde8304c819d681c33b78c
#
_cell.length_a   1.000
_cell.length_b   1.000
_cell.length_c   1.000
_cell.angle_alpha   90.00
_cell.angle_beta   90.00
_cell.angle_gamma   90.00
#
_symmetry.space_group_name_H-M   'P 1'
#
loop_
_entity.id
_entity.type
_entity.pdbx_description
1 polymer ?
#
loop_
_entity_poly.entity_id
_entity_poly.type
_entity_poly.pdbx_seq_one_letter_code
_entity_poly.pdbx_strand_id
1 'polypeptide(L)'
;MKYSIPEINIDLKSIKKNYIFINKFCKTSEVASSVKASSYGLGGQKKIIKSLISAGCKNFFVAQLSEGIILRKLFKNIHINVLNGILKNEEKIFIKYKLTPVINDYSQFNRWSSYLKNKTKDRLIIHFDTGMCRLGFQEKETKKLQKKINIIKKFNYVLIMSHLASS
;
A
#
# COMPACT_ATOMS: atom_id res chain seq x y z
N MET A 1 -4.94 -20.88 42.23
CA MET A 1 -5.34 -19.67 41.45
C MET A 1 -5.25 -20.03 39.97
N LYS A 2 -6.39 -19.98 39.21
CA LYS A 2 -6.37 -20.08 37.77
C LYS A 2 -5.95 -18.70 37.24
N TYR A 3 -4.75 -18.58 36.70
CA TYR A 3 -4.33 -17.38 35.96
C TYR A 3 -5.11 -17.38 34.64
N SER A 4 -5.95 -16.36 34.42
CA SER A 4 -6.57 -16.16 33.11
C SER A 4 -5.54 -15.50 32.19
N ILE A 5 -5.20 -16.19 31.11
CA ILE A 5 -4.36 -15.63 30.06
C ILE A 5 -5.26 -14.72 29.21
N PRO A 6 -4.83 -13.47 28.92
CA PRO A 6 -5.59 -12.61 28.00
C PRO A 6 -5.75 -13.27 26.64
N GLU A 7 -6.97 -13.28 26.12
CA GLU A 7 -7.29 -13.81 24.80
C GLU A 7 -7.74 -12.69 23.86
N ILE A 8 -7.29 -12.77 22.60
CA ILE A 8 -7.78 -11.89 21.52
C ILE A 8 -8.75 -12.67 20.66
N ASN A 9 -10.00 -12.24 20.61
CA ASN A 9 -11.00 -12.83 19.75
C ASN A 9 -11.22 -11.96 18.51
N ILE A 10 -10.99 -12.52 17.30
CA ILE A 10 -11.09 -11.80 16.02
C ILE A 10 -12.32 -12.29 15.28
N ASP A 11 -13.34 -11.43 15.20
CA ASP A 11 -14.54 -11.69 14.41
C ASP A 11 -14.33 -11.35 12.93
N LEU A 12 -14.02 -12.38 12.14
CA LEU A 12 -13.84 -12.26 10.69
C LEU A 12 -15.12 -11.86 9.96
N LYS A 13 -16.31 -12.18 10.51
CA LYS A 13 -17.59 -11.77 9.91
C LYS A 13 -17.77 -10.26 10.02
N SER A 14 -17.44 -9.68 11.17
CA SER A 14 -17.49 -8.23 11.39
C SER A 14 -16.49 -7.49 10.50
N ILE A 15 -15.26 -7.99 10.35
CA ILE A 15 -14.28 -7.42 9.41
C ILE A 15 -14.83 -7.41 7.99
N LYS A 16 -15.41 -8.51 7.54
CA LYS A 16 -16.03 -8.61 6.22
C LYS A 16 -17.20 -7.64 6.05
N LYS A 17 -18.10 -7.56 7.04
CA LYS A 17 -19.25 -6.64 7.02
C LYS A 17 -18.79 -5.19 6.94
N ASN A 18 -17.79 -4.79 7.72
CA ASN A 18 -17.25 -3.44 7.71
C ASN A 18 -16.66 -3.07 6.33
N TYR A 19 -15.89 -3.97 5.72
CA TYR A 19 -15.39 -3.73 4.37
C TYR A 19 -16.53 -3.53 3.35
N ILE A 20 -17.54 -4.42 3.37
CA ILE A 20 -18.69 -4.34 2.46
C ILE A 20 -19.47 -3.04 2.70
N PHE A 21 -19.64 -2.64 3.96
CA PHE A 21 -20.33 -1.40 4.30
C PHE A 21 -19.61 -0.17 3.71
N ILE A 22 -18.29 -0.06 3.97
CA ILE A 22 -17.47 1.06 3.44
C ILE A 22 -17.48 1.05 1.91
N ASN A 23 -17.35 -0.13 1.30
CA ASN A 23 -17.33 -0.25 -0.16
C ASN A 23 -18.66 0.16 -0.80
N LYS A 24 -19.80 -0.11 -0.14
CA LYS A 24 -21.11 0.37 -0.58
C LYS A 24 -21.27 1.88 -0.39
N PHE A 25 -20.68 2.44 0.67
CA PHE A 25 -20.71 3.87 0.94
C PHE A 25 -19.88 4.65 -0.09
N CYS A 26 -18.72 4.12 -0.47
CA CYS A 26 -17.81 4.69 -1.48
C CYS A 26 -18.24 4.30 -2.90
N LYS A 27 -19.39 4.79 -3.37
CA LYS A 27 -20.02 4.36 -4.65
C LYS A 27 -19.13 4.50 -5.89
N THR A 28 -18.26 5.50 -5.93
CA THR A 28 -17.42 5.84 -7.08
C THR A 28 -15.94 5.57 -6.86
N SER A 29 -15.57 5.01 -5.70
CA SER A 29 -14.18 4.80 -5.30
C SER A 29 -13.92 3.35 -4.94
N GLU A 30 -12.72 2.86 -5.24
CA GLU A 30 -12.28 1.54 -4.80
C GLU A 30 -11.78 1.61 -3.35
N VAL A 31 -12.27 0.70 -2.50
CA VAL A 31 -11.81 0.58 -1.12
C VAL A 31 -10.61 -0.36 -1.05
N ALA A 32 -9.51 0.11 -0.50
CA ALA A 32 -8.33 -0.69 -0.21
C ALA A 32 -8.20 -0.98 1.29
N SER A 33 -7.51 -2.04 1.66
CA SER A 33 -7.31 -2.42 3.06
C SER A 33 -5.86 -2.29 3.49
N SER A 34 -5.60 -1.57 4.60
CA SER A 34 -4.30 -1.55 5.25
C SER A 34 -4.19 -2.74 6.21
N VAL A 35 -3.18 -3.59 5.99
CA VAL A 35 -2.95 -4.82 6.78
C VAL A 35 -1.51 -4.89 7.32
N LYS A 36 -0.87 -3.73 7.45
CA LYS A 36 0.48 -3.56 7.98
C LYS A 36 0.61 -4.08 9.42
N ALA A 37 1.86 -4.28 9.87
CA ALA A 37 2.19 -4.76 11.22
C ALA A 37 1.42 -6.03 11.59
N SER A 38 1.40 -7.05 10.68
CA SER A 38 0.64 -8.29 10.88
C SER A 38 -0.83 -8.06 11.22
N SER A 39 -1.50 -7.21 10.43
CA SER A 39 -2.88 -6.76 10.66
C SER A 39 -3.02 -6.03 12.01
N TYR A 40 -2.14 -5.04 12.24
CA TYR A 40 -2.11 -4.22 13.47
C TYR A 40 -1.86 -5.04 14.74
N GLY A 41 -0.99 -6.04 14.67
CA GLY A 41 -0.64 -6.90 15.81
C GLY A 41 -1.67 -7.97 16.15
N LEU A 42 -2.79 -8.03 15.44
CA LEU A 42 -3.82 -9.03 15.71
C LEU A 42 -3.38 -10.46 15.39
N GLY A 43 -2.32 -10.64 14.61
CA GLY A 43 -1.99 -11.98 14.08
C GLY A 43 -3.04 -12.44 13.07
N GLY A 44 -3.13 -13.75 12.84
CA GLY A 44 -4.18 -14.31 11.97
C GLY A 44 -4.25 -13.75 10.55
N GLN A 45 -3.19 -13.06 10.10
CA GLN A 45 -3.13 -12.26 8.86
C GLN A 45 -3.71 -13.02 7.65
N LYS A 46 -3.39 -14.32 7.52
CA LYS A 46 -3.93 -15.13 6.40
C LYS A 46 -5.45 -15.23 6.43
N LYS A 47 -6.07 -15.40 7.61
CA LYS A 47 -7.52 -15.49 7.76
C LYS A 47 -8.21 -14.16 7.52
N ILE A 48 -7.66 -13.07 8.08
CA ILE A 48 -8.18 -11.71 7.90
C ILE A 48 -8.16 -11.33 6.41
N ILE A 49 -7.03 -11.52 5.74
CA ILE A 49 -6.89 -11.17 4.32
C ILE A 49 -7.80 -12.04 3.43
N LYS A 50 -7.92 -13.33 3.70
CA LYS A 50 -8.91 -14.19 3.00
C LYS A 50 -10.33 -13.66 3.15
N SER A 51 -10.70 -13.21 4.35
CA SER A 51 -12.03 -12.63 4.60
C SER A 51 -12.24 -11.35 3.78
N LEU A 52 -11.25 -10.45 3.73
CA LEU A 52 -11.30 -9.23 2.92
C LEU A 52 -11.36 -9.53 1.41
N ILE A 53 -10.57 -10.49 0.92
CA ILE A 53 -10.62 -10.93 -0.48
C ILE A 53 -12.00 -11.49 -0.82
N SER A 54 -12.60 -12.29 0.06
CA SER A 54 -13.94 -12.84 -0.14
C SER A 54 -15.04 -11.74 -0.13
N ALA A 55 -14.74 -10.57 0.42
CA ALA A 55 -15.58 -9.39 0.38
C ALA A 55 -15.36 -8.50 -0.87
N GLY A 56 -14.41 -8.88 -1.74
CA GLY A 56 -14.10 -8.16 -2.96
C GLY A 56 -12.87 -7.23 -2.89
N CYS A 57 -12.15 -7.19 -1.76
CA CYS A 57 -10.93 -6.38 -1.64
C CYS A 57 -9.82 -6.92 -2.55
N LYS A 58 -9.30 -6.05 -3.42
CA LYS A 58 -8.20 -6.38 -4.35
C LYS A 58 -6.92 -5.64 -4.05
N ASN A 59 -6.99 -4.50 -3.37
CA ASN A 59 -5.86 -3.63 -3.05
C ASN A 59 -5.53 -3.67 -1.57
N PHE A 60 -4.26 -3.96 -1.25
CA PHE A 60 -3.76 -4.05 0.12
C PHE A 60 -2.54 -3.16 0.30
N PHE A 61 -2.46 -2.52 1.46
CA PHE A 61 -1.32 -1.72 1.87
C PHE A 61 -0.61 -2.37 3.06
N VAL A 62 0.71 -2.46 2.95
CA VAL A 62 1.62 -2.90 4.01
C VAL A 62 2.64 -1.81 4.29
N ALA A 63 3.32 -1.83 5.44
CA ALA A 63 4.31 -0.82 5.77
C ALA A 63 5.63 -1.07 5.03
N GLN A 64 6.14 -2.29 5.08
CA GLN A 64 7.50 -2.62 4.66
C GLN A 64 7.53 -3.66 3.53
N LEU A 65 8.67 -3.68 2.80
CA LEU A 65 8.94 -4.65 1.75
C LEU A 65 8.82 -6.11 2.24
N SER A 66 9.34 -6.42 3.43
CA SER A 66 9.26 -7.75 4.03
C SER A 66 7.83 -8.24 4.21
N GLU A 67 6.93 -7.37 4.67
CA GLU A 67 5.50 -7.67 4.79
C GLU A 67 4.87 -7.95 3.42
N GLY A 68 5.22 -7.14 2.42
CA GLY A 68 4.77 -7.33 1.04
C GLY A 68 5.19 -8.68 0.46
N ILE A 69 6.43 -9.10 0.72
CA ILE A 69 6.95 -10.41 0.28
C ILE A 69 6.19 -11.55 0.95
N ILE A 70 5.97 -11.48 2.26
CA ILE A 70 5.20 -12.48 3.00
C ILE A 70 3.79 -12.58 2.43
N LEU A 71 3.14 -11.44 2.23
CA LEU A 71 1.78 -11.38 1.72
C LEU A 71 1.69 -11.94 0.28
N ARG A 72 2.64 -11.63 -0.58
CA ARG A 72 2.70 -12.16 -1.95
C ARG A 72 2.90 -13.67 -2.01
N LYS A 73 3.68 -14.24 -1.08
CA LYS A 73 3.84 -15.70 -0.98
C LYS A 73 2.51 -16.40 -0.64
N LEU A 74 1.65 -15.74 0.14
CA LEU A 74 0.34 -16.25 0.53
C LEU A 74 -0.75 -16.01 -0.54
N PHE A 75 -0.67 -14.90 -1.28
CA PHE A 75 -1.73 -14.46 -2.19
C PHE A 75 -1.14 -13.95 -3.52
N LYS A 76 -1.46 -14.64 -4.61
CA LYS A 76 -0.90 -14.32 -5.95
C LYS A 76 -1.65 -13.19 -6.65
N ASN A 77 -2.97 -13.14 -6.52
CA ASN A 77 -3.87 -12.32 -7.35
C ASN A 77 -4.43 -11.08 -6.62
N ILE A 78 -3.59 -10.37 -5.90
CA ILE A 78 -3.95 -9.10 -5.23
C ILE A 78 -2.91 -8.03 -5.55
N HIS A 79 -3.28 -6.76 -5.46
CA HIS A 79 -2.34 -5.65 -5.50
C HIS A 79 -1.78 -5.40 -4.09
N ILE A 80 -0.46 -5.31 -4.01
CA ILE A 80 0.23 -5.07 -2.73
C ILE A 80 1.08 -3.83 -2.87
N ASN A 81 0.77 -2.82 -2.07
CA ASN A 81 1.39 -1.52 -2.08
C ASN A 81 2.19 -1.33 -0.79
N VAL A 82 3.45 -0.89 -0.89
CA VAL A 82 4.38 -0.75 0.23
C VAL A 82 4.50 0.71 0.61
N LEU A 83 3.99 1.09 1.78
CA LEU A 83 3.85 2.49 2.23
C LEU A 83 5.20 3.19 2.45
N ASN A 84 6.21 2.50 2.95
CA ASN A 84 7.53 3.09 3.19
C ASN A 84 8.33 3.32 1.89
N GLY A 85 7.76 2.96 0.74
CA GLY A 85 8.39 3.16 -0.56
C GLY A 85 9.49 2.16 -0.86
N ILE A 86 10.54 2.61 -1.55
CA ILE A 86 11.62 1.77 -2.05
C ILE A 86 13.00 2.28 -1.62
N LEU A 87 13.80 1.43 -1.03
CA LEU A 87 15.19 1.71 -0.69
C LEU A 87 16.14 1.32 -1.84
N LYS A 88 17.40 1.73 -1.72
CA LYS A 88 18.44 1.40 -2.69
C LYS A 88 18.65 -0.13 -2.78
N ASN A 89 18.72 -0.65 -4.00
CA ASN A 89 18.92 -2.07 -4.33
C ASN A 89 17.69 -2.98 -4.08
N GLU A 90 16.53 -2.42 -3.75
CA GLU A 90 15.30 -3.19 -3.60
C GLU A 90 14.50 -3.35 -4.90
N GLU A 91 14.86 -2.62 -5.96
CA GLU A 91 14.10 -2.53 -7.22
C GLU A 91 13.80 -3.91 -7.81
N LYS A 92 14.82 -4.78 -7.88
CA LYS A 92 14.68 -6.15 -8.39
C LYS A 92 13.69 -6.97 -7.56
N ILE A 93 13.65 -6.74 -6.25
CA ILE A 93 12.77 -7.46 -5.32
C ILE A 93 11.32 -7.03 -5.53
N PHE A 94 11.08 -5.72 -5.66
CA PHE A 94 9.74 -5.20 -5.98
C PHE A 94 9.18 -5.81 -7.27
N ILE A 95 9.98 -5.88 -8.33
CA ILE A 95 9.58 -6.51 -9.60
C ILE A 95 9.35 -8.02 -9.43
N LYS A 96 10.31 -8.74 -8.81
CA LYS A 96 10.22 -10.20 -8.59
C LYS A 96 8.93 -10.59 -7.88
N TYR A 97 8.54 -9.82 -6.86
CA TYR A 97 7.35 -10.10 -6.07
C TYR A 97 6.11 -9.32 -6.52
N LYS A 98 6.19 -8.61 -7.65
CA LYS A 98 5.07 -7.80 -8.20
C LYS A 98 4.45 -6.89 -7.13
N LEU A 99 5.30 -6.15 -6.42
CA LEU A 99 4.92 -5.17 -5.41
C LEU A 99 4.98 -3.76 -5.99
N THR A 100 4.14 -2.87 -5.49
CA THR A 100 4.13 -1.45 -5.90
C THR A 100 4.66 -0.60 -4.75
N PRO A 101 5.77 0.13 -4.91
CA PRO A 101 6.20 1.08 -3.90
C PRO A 101 5.31 2.33 -3.92
N VAL A 102 4.97 2.84 -2.75
CA VAL A 102 4.42 4.19 -2.59
C VAL A 102 5.60 5.16 -2.55
N ILE A 103 5.70 6.00 -3.56
CA ILE A 103 6.84 6.92 -3.71
C ILE A 103 6.62 8.15 -2.83
N ASN A 104 7.50 8.34 -1.84
CA ASN A 104 7.36 9.36 -0.81
C ASN A 104 8.30 10.57 -0.98
N ASP A 105 9.32 10.46 -1.82
CA ASP A 105 10.29 11.51 -2.06
C ASP A 105 10.89 11.45 -3.48
N TYR A 106 11.59 12.51 -3.85
CA TYR A 106 12.17 12.62 -5.19
C TYR A 106 13.30 11.62 -5.46
N SER A 107 14.03 11.16 -4.43
CA SER A 107 15.08 10.15 -4.56
C SER A 107 14.47 8.78 -4.91
N GLN A 108 13.39 8.39 -4.23
CA GLN A 108 12.63 7.19 -4.54
C GLN A 108 12.03 7.24 -5.94
N PHE A 109 11.48 8.40 -6.35
CA PHE A 109 10.95 8.59 -7.70
C PHE A 109 12.03 8.37 -8.77
N ASN A 110 13.17 9.04 -8.65
CA ASN A 110 14.26 8.88 -9.60
C ASN A 110 14.77 7.44 -9.67
N ARG A 111 14.92 6.79 -8.53
CA ARG A 111 15.37 5.40 -8.45
C ARG A 111 14.40 4.47 -9.16
N TRP A 112 13.11 4.55 -8.83
CA TRP A 112 12.10 3.69 -9.40
C TRP A 112 11.92 3.92 -10.90
N SER A 113 11.78 5.18 -11.33
CA SER A 113 11.61 5.53 -12.75
C SER A 113 12.83 5.17 -13.59
N SER A 114 14.04 5.37 -13.07
CA SER A 114 15.28 5.00 -13.75
C SER A 114 15.44 3.49 -13.88
N TYR A 115 15.06 2.73 -12.87
CA TYR A 115 15.11 1.27 -12.91
C TYR A 115 14.14 0.69 -13.92
N LEU A 116 12.93 1.20 -13.97
CA LEU A 116 11.89 0.75 -14.93
C LEU A 116 12.22 1.13 -16.38
N LYS A 117 13.03 2.15 -16.60
CA LYS A 117 13.50 2.67 -17.92
C LYS A 117 12.35 2.80 -18.93
N ASN A 118 11.53 2.48 -19.35
CA ASN A 118 10.41 2.52 -20.31
C ASN A 118 9.44 1.33 -20.15
N LYS A 119 9.54 0.56 -19.05
CA LYS A 119 8.55 -0.49 -18.76
C LYS A 119 7.30 0.17 -18.20
N THR A 120 6.51 0.75 -19.07
CA THR A 120 5.34 1.58 -18.78
C THR A 120 4.10 0.83 -18.26
N LYS A 121 4.19 -0.50 -18.14
CA LYS A 121 3.06 -1.34 -17.67
C LYS A 121 2.87 -1.34 -16.16
N ASP A 122 3.78 -0.71 -15.41
CA ASP A 122 3.74 -0.74 -13.96
C ASP A 122 2.89 0.40 -13.38
N ARG A 123 2.41 0.19 -12.17
CA ARG A 123 1.67 1.18 -11.38
C ARG A 123 2.65 2.13 -10.70
N LEU A 124 2.29 3.40 -10.66
CA LEU A 124 3.00 4.43 -9.90
C LEU A 124 2.06 4.99 -8.84
N ILE A 125 2.48 4.97 -7.59
CA ILE A 125 1.76 5.63 -6.50
C ILE A 125 2.67 6.73 -5.96
N ILE A 126 2.18 7.97 -6.01
CA ILE A 126 2.92 9.15 -5.52
C ILE A 126 2.18 9.67 -4.30
N HIS A 127 2.88 9.77 -3.18
CA HIS A 127 2.33 10.25 -1.92
C HIS A 127 2.78 11.69 -1.65
N PHE A 128 1.81 12.58 -1.46
CA PHE A 128 2.05 13.97 -1.09
C PHE A 128 1.73 14.18 0.40
N ASP A 129 2.65 14.84 1.10
CA ASP A 129 2.41 15.27 2.48
C ASP A 129 1.49 16.51 2.45
N THR A 130 0.33 16.35 3.06
CA THR A 130 -0.68 17.43 3.16
C THR A 130 -0.88 17.89 4.60
N GLY A 131 0.14 17.68 5.46
CA GLY A 131 0.14 18.17 6.85
C GLY A 131 0.38 17.10 7.91
N MET A 132 0.48 15.80 7.53
CA MET A 132 0.84 14.74 8.46
C MET A 132 2.31 14.78 8.89
N CYS A 133 3.18 15.38 8.06
CA CYS A 133 4.60 15.61 8.32
C CYS A 133 5.38 14.32 8.66
N ARG A 134 5.04 13.20 8.00
CA ARG A 134 5.69 11.92 8.24
C ARG A 134 6.33 11.32 6.99
N LEU A 135 5.55 11.13 5.96
CA LEU A 135 5.95 10.63 4.65
C LEU A 135 5.22 11.41 3.56
N GLY A 136 5.79 11.42 2.37
CA GLY A 136 5.22 12.07 1.19
C GLY A 136 6.04 13.26 0.73
N PHE A 137 5.86 13.61 -0.53
CA PHE A 137 6.51 14.75 -1.16
C PHE A 137 6.13 16.06 -0.45
N GLN A 138 7.12 16.79 0.00
CA GLN A 138 6.95 18.16 0.47
C GLN A 138 6.92 19.14 -0.72
N GLU A 139 6.50 20.39 -0.48
CA GLU A 139 6.32 21.39 -1.53
C GLU A 139 7.56 21.58 -2.44
N LYS A 140 8.75 21.69 -1.83
CA LYS A 140 10.00 21.87 -2.58
C LYS A 140 10.30 20.69 -3.54
N GLU A 141 9.98 19.48 -3.13
CA GLU A 141 10.18 18.28 -3.93
C GLU A 141 9.09 18.12 -4.99
N THR A 142 7.87 18.54 -4.69
CA THR A 142 6.75 18.58 -5.65
C THR A 142 7.09 19.43 -6.86
N LYS A 143 7.71 20.58 -6.67
CA LYS A 143 8.19 21.44 -7.78
C LYS A 143 9.24 20.75 -8.65
N LYS A 144 10.11 19.89 -8.05
CA LYS A 144 11.07 19.08 -8.83
C LYS A 144 10.34 17.96 -9.59
N LEU A 145 9.34 17.35 -8.98
CA LEU A 145 8.56 16.27 -9.58
C LEU A 145 7.74 16.78 -10.79
N GLN A 146 7.19 17.98 -10.73
CA GLN A 146 6.47 18.60 -11.85
C GLN A 146 7.30 18.64 -13.14
N LYS A 147 8.61 18.90 -13.03
CA LYS A 147 9.54 18.88 -14.19
C LYS A 147 9.69 17.48 -14.81
N LYS A 148 9.19 16.45 -14.15
CA LYS A 148 9.24 15.04 -14.61
C LYS A 148 7.89 14.51 -15.09
N ILE A 149 6.91 15.38 -15.33
CA ILE A 149 5.55 14.99 -15.74
C ILE A 149 5.54 14.08 -16.98
N ASN A 150 6.46 14.28 -17.93
CA ASN A 150 6.58 13.42 -19.12
C ASN A 150 7.04 11.99 -18.79
N ILE A 151 7.73 11.79 -17.68
CA ILE A 151 8.08 10.45 -17.19
C ILE A 151 6.86 9.84 -16.49
N ILE A 152 6.16 10.62 -15.68
CA ILE A 152 4.94 10.16 -14.97
C ILE A 152 3.87 9.71 -15.96
N LYS A 153 3.66 10.46 -17.04
CA LYS A 153 2.69 10.13 -18.11
C LYS A 153 2.98 8.81 -18.85
N LYS A 154 4.17 8.25 -18.72
CA LYS A 154 4.51 6.95 -19.31
C LYS A 154 3.99 5.76 -18.50
N PHE A 155 3.57 5.96 -17.26
CA PHE A 155 2.99 4.89 -16.45
C PHE A 155 1.53 4.65 -16.84
N ASN A 156 1.13 3.39 -16.98
CA ASN A 156 -0.25 3.04 -17.34
C ASN A 156 -1.27 3.39 -16.27
N TYR A 157 -0.83 3.44 -15.03
CA TYR A 157 -1.68 3.76 -13.89
C TYR A 157 -0.92 4.60 -12.89
N VAL A 158 -1.42 5.80 -12.64
CA VAL A 158 -0.86 6.72 -11.64
C VAL A 158 -1.91 6.99 -10.58
N LEU A 159 -1.59 6.68 -9.33
CA LEU A 159 -2.39 7.02 -8.17
C LEU A 159 -1.69 8.11 -7.39
N ILE A 160 -2.41 9.19 -7.12
CA ILE A 160 -1.98 10.23 -6.18
C ILE A 160 -2.57 9.91 -4.82
N MET A 161 -1.72 9.89 -3.80
CA MET A 161 -2.08 9.53 -2.45
C MET A 161 -1.76 10.69 -1.50
N SER A 162 -2.58 10.86 -0.50
CA SER A 162 -2.32 11.67 0.68
C SER A 162 -2.80 10.96 1.93
N HIS A 163 -2.32 11.39 3.09
CA HIS A 163 -2.75 10.89 4.39
C HIS A 163 -3.23 12.05 5.24
N LEU A 164 -4.50 12.02 5.63
CA LEU A 164 -5.07 13.07 6.47
C LEU A 164 -4.52 12.94 7.90
N ALA A 165 -4.12 14.06 8.50
CA ALA A 165 -3.64 14.10 9.89
C ALA A 165 -4.81 13.98 10.87
N SER A 166 -5.93 14.56 10.50
CA SER A 166 -7.21 14.50 11.22
C SER A 166 -8.37 14.50 10.24
N SER A 167 -9.49 14.01 10.65
CA SER A 167 -10.76 14.03 9.91
C SER A 167 -11.73 15.01 10.54
#